data_b2202e0bc6fd8d17f548ef86a0dc0612
#
_entry.id   b2202e0bc6fd8d17f548ef86a0dc0612
#
_cell.length_a   1.000
_cell.length_b   1.000
_cell.length_c   1.000
_cell.angle_alpha   90.00
_cell.angle_beta   90.00
_cell.angle_gamma   90.00
#
_symmetry.space_group_name_H-M   'P 1'
#
loop_
_entity.id
_entity.type
_entity.pdbx_description
1 polymer ?
#
loop_
_entity_poly.entity_id
_entity_poly.type
_entity_poly.pdbx_seq_one_letter_code
_entity_poly.pdbx_strand_id
1 'polypeptide(L)'
;PEYRAVISKAPKTVFVTGGTRKMGIETVKQLLARKPKFVVRMLARPSAKNKELVKKIADPYLEVVWGDMKDYETILKCVTGADYVLHIGAMVSPAADKYPEETLYTNIGSTLNIIKAIKEQPDPDKVKFAYVGTVAMTGDRPVPVNWGRCGDPINPSAHDYYAMSKVFSELSVFDSGLKYWVSIRQTGQYPPDQGAGEEPIQHHQNPNNVLEWSTAVESGICMANLCEDWVPEEFWRKAYNLSSGKGWRFAHWELMNFSFGPMGIRYQDVFDVTKCALYNFHGHYYTDSDLLDDILHFRVIPPESYRAEATAEMEAMMKNPMIAAMMPNTRSMKENLEKISHKEMGTSWMLENNQEDWIHAFFGSREKQQQIKSVEEGYEFYHPSE
;
A
#
# COMPACT_ATOMS: atom_id res chain seq x y z
N PRO A 1 3.66 -53.86 -2.05
CA PRO A 1 3.20 -52.48 -2.19
C PRO A 1 4.45 -51.62 -2.37
N GLU A 2 4.67 -51.16 -3.63
CA GLU A 2 5.72 -50.23 -3.95
C GLU A 2 5.43 -48.88 -3.33
N TYR A 3 6.21 -48.49 -2.36
CA TYR A 3 6.31 -47.12 -1.92
C TYR A 3 6.93 -46.30 -3.07
N ARG A 4 6.11 -45.66 -3.90
CA ARG A 4 6.59 -44.58 -4.75
C ARG A 4 7.10 -43.50 -3.81
N ALA A 5 8.42 -43.33 -3.73
CA ALA A 5 9.02 -42.18 -3.11
C ALA A 5 8.43 -40.94 -3.83
N VAL A 6 7.67 -40.12 -3.10
CA VAL A 6 7.26 -38.82 -3.57
C VAL A 6 8.55 -38.03 -3.69
N ILE A 7 9.06 -37.89 -4.92
CA ILE A 7 10.18 -36.99 -5.20
C ILE A 7 9.67 -35.60 -4.86
N SER A 8 10.04 -35.08 -3.69
CA SER A 8 9.72 -33.71 -3.33
C SER A 8 10.40 -32.82 -4.38
N LYS A 9 9.60 -32.04 -5.13
CA LYS A 9 10.15 -31.01 -6.02
C LYS A 9 11.07 -30.11 -5.19
N ALA A 10 12.24 -29.76 -5.72
CA ALA A 10 13.12 -28.78 -5.07
C ALA A 10 12.33 -27.49 -4.76
N PRO A 11 12.59 -26.83 -3.62
CA PRO A 11 11.93 -25.58 -3.28
C PRO A 11 12.11 -24.54 -4.38
N LYS A 12 11.05 -23.78 -4.67
CA LYS A 12 11.15 -22.62 -5.56
C LYS A 12 11.69 -21.42 -4.79
N THR A 13 12.58 -20.68 -5.41
CA THR A 13 13.13 -19.44 -4.84
C THR A 13 12.27 -18.25 -5.22
N VAL A 14 11.78 -17.52 -4.22
CA VAL A 14 10.99 -16.30 -4.38
C VAL A 14 11.82 -15.12 -3.89
N PHE A 15 12.25 -14.25 -4.80
CA PHE A 15 12.92 -13.01 -4.45
C PHE A 15 11.89 -11.93 -4.13
N VAL A 16 12.03 -11.26 -2.97
CA VAL A 16 11.10 -10.24 -2.47
C VAL A 16 11.86 -8.95 -2.16
N THR A 17 11.46 -7.84 -2.78
CA THR A 17 11.82 -6.49 -2.32
C THR A 17 10.73 -5.96 -1.39
N GLY A 18 11.09 -5.06 -0.47
CA GLY A 18 10.12 -4.47 0.46
C GLY A 18 9.61 -5.42 1.55
N GLY A 19 10.24 -6.57 1.73
CA GLY A 19 9.85 -7.61 2.70
C GLY A 19 9.93 -7.20 4.18
N THR A 20 10.40 -5.99 4.46
CA THR A 20 10.49 -5.45 5.83
C THR A 20 9.35 -4.52 6.21
N ARG A 21 8.35 -4.34 5.34
CA ARG A 21 7.19 -3.49 5.57
C ARG A 21 5.89 -4.23 5.26
N LYS A 22 4.81 -3.90 5.99
CA LYS A 22 3.40 -4.31 5.83
C LYS A 22 3.15 -5.51 4.90
N MET A 23 2.68 -5.21 3.68
CA MET A 23 2.42 -6.20 2.64
C MET A 23 3.59 -7.14 2.41
N GLY A 24 4.82 -6.60 2.38
CA GLY A 24 6.03 -7.42 2.21
C GLY A 24 6.27 -8.38 3.35
N ILE A 25 6.09 -7.94 4.61
CA ILE A 25 6.20 -8.81 5.80
C ILE A 25 5.16 -9.92 5.73
N GLU A 26 3.90 -9.58 5.43
CA GLU A 26 2.84 -10.58 5.32
C GLU A 26 3.10 -11.55 4.14
N THR A 27 3.60 -11.05 3.00
CA THR A 27 4.02 -11.90 1.89
C THR A 27 5.10 -12.89 2.31
N VAL A 28 6.14 -12.43 3.02
CA VAL A 28 7.22 -13.29 3.53
C VAL A 28 6.66 -14.34 4.49
N LYS A 29 5.81 -13.95 5.44
CA LYS A 29 5.17 -14.88 6.38
C LYS A 29 4.33 -15.94 5.65
N GLN A 30 3.51 -15.53 4.69
CA GLN A 30 2.65 -16.43 3.93
C GLN A 30 3.47 -17.44 3.10
N LEU A 31 4.57 -17.02 2.49
CA LEU A 31 5.47 -17.91 1.74
C LEU A 31 6.18 -18.90 2.69
N LEU A 32 6.72 -18.42 3.81
CA LEU A 32 7.40 -19.26 4.80
C LEU A 32 6.45 -20.26 5.47
N ALA A 33 5.18 -19.91 5.64
CA ALA A 33 4.16 -20.84 6.16
C ALA A 33 3.92 -22.05 5.23
N ARG A 34 4.33 -21.95 3.95
CA ARG A 34 4.18 -23.01 2.93
C ARG A 34 5.44 -23.84 2.73
N LYS A 35 6.41 -23.78 3.66
CA LYS A 35 7.62 -24.59 3.59
C LYS A 35 7.29 -26.08 3.57
N PRO A 36 8.08 -26.93 2.90
CA PRO A 36 9.34 -26.60 2.21
C PRO A 36 9.17 -26.11 0.77
N LYS A 37 7.98 -25.71 0.34
CA LYS A 37 7.67 -25.37 -1.06
C LYS A 37 8.46 -24.16 -1.58
N PHE A 38 8.70 -23.16 -0.72
CA PHE A 38 9.40 -21.93 -1.08
C PHE A 38 10.61 -21.67 -0.19
N VAL A 39 11.68 -21.16 -0.80
CA VAL A 39 12.75 -20.41 -0.16
C VAL A 39 12.52 -18.94 -0.47
N VAL A 40 12.46 -18.10 0.54
CA VAL A 40 12.26 -16.67 0.40
C VAL A 40 13.60 -15.97 0.45
N ARG A 41 13.99 -15.31 -0.64
CA ARG A 41 15.15 -14.42 -0.69
C ARG A 41 14.71 -12.98 -0.54
N MET A 42 14.95 -12.38 0.61
CA MET A 42 14.51 -11.04 0.96
C MET A 42 15.65 -10.05 0.87
N LEU A 43 15.50 -9.01 0.03
CA LEU A 43 16.39 -7.85 0.04
C LEU A 43 15.97 -6.88 1.14
N ALA A 44 16.90 -6.52 2.02
CA ALA A 44 16.66 -5.61 3.12
C ALA A 44 17.83 -4.64 3.33
N ARG A 45 17.52 -3.37 3.63
CA ARG A 45 18.54 -2.39 4.04
C ARG A 45 19.08 -2.75 5.43
N PRO A 46 20.41 -2.63 5.68
CA PRO A 46 21.05 -3.10 6.91
C PRO A 46 20.84 -2.15 8.11
N SER A 47 19.60 -1.74 8.38
CA SER A 47 19.24 -0.94 9.54
C SER A 47 19.08 -1.81 10.80
N ALA A 48 19.25 -1.21 12.00
CA ALA A 48 19.03 -1.90 13.26
C ALA A 48 17.61 -2.50 13.35
N LYS A 49 16.59 -1.73 12.92
CA LYS A 49 15.19 -2.16 12.88
C LYS A 49 15.00 -3.39 12.00
N ASN A 50 15.58 -3.39 10.80
CA ASN A 50 15.44 -4.53 9.88
C ASN A 50 16.18 -5.77 10.39
N LYS A 51 17.36 -5.59 11.01
CA LYS A 51 18.11 -6.69 11.63
C LYS A 51 17.33 -7.34 12.78
N GLU A 52 16.65 -6.53 13.59
CA GLU A 52 15.79 -7.04 14.68
C GLU A 52 14.57 -7.79 14.12
N LEU A 53 13.93 -7.27 13.07
CA LEU A 53 12.83 -7.95 12.40
C LEU A 53 13.25 -9.32 11.86
N VAL A 54 14.38 -9.39 11.18
CA VAL A 54 14.92 -10.66 10.65
C VAL A 54 15.18 -11.68 11.76
N LYS A 55 15.75 -11.23 12.90
CA LYS A 55 15.95 -12.09 14.07
C LYS A 55 14.64 -12.66 14.62
N LYS A 56 13.56 -11.87 14.59
CA LYS A 56 12.23 -12.33 15.05
C LYS A 56 11.62 -13.36 14.11
N ILE A 57 11.84 -13.24 12.80
CA ILE A 57 11.34 -14.22 11.83
C ILE A 57 12.07 -15.56 11.99
N ALA A 58 13.41 -15.54 12.07
CA ALA A 58 14.30 -16.69 12.36
C ALA A 58 13.89 -18.01 11.69
N ASP A 59 13.64 -18.00 10.38
CA ASP A 59 13.19 -19.17 9.62
C ASP A 59 14.33 -19.69 8.71
N PRO A 60 14.62 -21.00 8.67
CA PRO A 60 15.68 -21.57 7.84
C PRO A 60 15.43 -21.46 6.33
N TYR A 61 14.18 -21.22 5.91
CA TYR A 61 13.81 -20.97 4.51
C TYR A 61 13.85 -19.48 4.13
N LEU A 62 14.34 -18.60 5.02
CA LEU A 62 14.56 -17.19 4.76
C LEU A 62 16.04 -16.91 4.48
N GLU A 63 16.35 -16.53 3.26
CA GLU A 63 17.64 -15.95 2.86
C GLU A 63 17.56 -14.44 2.89
N VAL A 64 18.42 -13.74 3.63
CA VAL A 64 18.45 -12.27 3.66
C VAL A 64 19.67 -11.76 2.94
N VAL A 65 19.45 -10.93 1.93
CA VAL A 65 20.49 -10.16 1.24
C VAL A 65 20.43 -8.73 1.75
N TRP A 66 21.51 -8.30 2.40
CA TRP A 66 21.64 -6.93 2.88
C TRP A 66 22.16 -6.02 1.77
N GLY A 67 21.39 -5.00 1.41
CA GLY A 67 21.74 -4.07 0.34
C GLY A 67 20.62 -3.09 0.00
N ASP A 68 20.80 -2.39 -1.10
CA ASP A 68 19.84 -1.41 -1.63
C ASP A 68 19.34 -1.84 -3.01
N MET A 69 18.03 -1.67 -3.27
CA MET A 69 17.46 -2.02 -4.57
C MET A 69 17.89 -1.09 -5.71
N LYS A 70 18.56 0.02 -5.40
CA LYS A 70 19.20 0.90 -6.39
C LYS A 70 20.50 0.32 -6.94
N ASP A 71 21.14 -0.59 -6.20
CA ASP A 71 22.40 -1.24 -6.60
C ASP A 71 22.12 -2.45 -7.51
N TYR A 72 22.57 -2.33 -8.75
CA TYR A 72 22.33 -3.37 -9.76
C TYR A 72 22.96 -4.74 -9.39
N GLU A 73 24.18 -4.74 -8.87
CA GLU A 73 24.88 -6.00 -8.53
C GLU A 73 24.14 -6.73 -7.39
N THR A 74 23.61 -5.99 -6.44
CA THR A 74 22.76 -6.55 -5.38
C THR A 74 21.46 -7.14 -5.95
N ILE A 75 20.80 -6.44 -6.88
CA ILE A 75 19.61 -6.95 -7.56
C ILE A 75 19.93 -8.19 -8.39
N LEU A 76 21.01 -8.16 -9.18
CA LEU A 76 21.42 -9.30 -9.99
C LEU A 76 21.67 -10.54 -9.12
N LYS A 77 22.37 -10.39 -8.00
CA LYS A 77 22.56 -11.45 -7.01
C LYS A 77 21.24 -12.02 -6.49
N CYS A 78 20.27 -11.15 -6.19
CA CYS A 78 18.96 -11.57 -5.69
C CYS A 78 18.13 -12.30 -6.75
N VAL A 79 18.18 -11.86 -8.00
CA VAL A 79 17.42 -12.44 -9.12
C VAL A 79 18.03 -13.75 -9.60
N THR A 80 19.35 -13.93 -9.45
CA THR A 80 20.05 -15.14 -9.93
C THR A 80 19.45 -16.40 -9.31
N GLY A 81 18.91 -17.27 -10.17
CA GLY A 81 18.28 -18.53 -9.77
C GLY A 81 16.91 -18.38 -9.09
N ALA A 82 16.29 -17.21 -9.11
CA ALA A 82 14.94 -17.03 -8.62
C ALA A 82 13.90 -17.55 -9.62
N ASP A 83 12.87 -18.24 -9.12
CA ASP A 83 11.70 -18.66 -9.91
C ASP A 83 10.65 -17.54 -9.98
N TYR A 84 10.53 -16.76 -8.92
CA TYR A 84 9.64 -15.64 -8.81
C TYR A 84 10.36 -14.40 -8.30
N VAL A 85 9.99 -13.25 -8.83
CA VAL A 85 10.46 -11.93 -8.37
C VAL A 85 9.24 -11.10 -8.00
N LEU A 86 9.10 -10.76 -6.71
CA LEU A 86 8.03 -9.95 -6.17
C LEU A 86 8.57 -8.56 -5.82
N HIS A 87 8.33 -7.59 -6.68
CA HIS A 87 8.80 -6.22 -6.49
C HIS A 87 7.75 -5.37 -5.76
N ILE A 88 7.78 -5.46 -4.43
CA ILE A 88 6.86 -4.75 -3.52
C ILE A 88 7.45 -3.43 -3.04
N GLY A 89 8.78 -3.37 -2.92
CA GLY A 89 9.50 -2.22 -2.35
C GLY A 89 9.37 -0.97 -3.20
N ALA A 90 9.07 0.14 -2.56
CA ALA A 90 9.06 1.47 -3.15
C ALA A 90 9.30 2.55 -2.09
N MET A 91 9.72 3.74 -2.52
CA MET A 91 9.61 4.96 -1.76
C MET A 91 8.20 5.51 -1.94
N VAL A 92 7.48 5.74 -0.84
CA VAL A 92 6.04 6.10 -0.84
C VAL A 92 5.80 7.48 -0.26
N SER A 93 4.66 8.10 -0.60
CA SER A 93 4.23 9.37 -0.01
C SER A 93 4.00 9.24 1.51
N PRO A 94 4.23 10.33 2.30
CA PRO A 94 4.57 11.69 1.86
C PRO A 94 6.07 11.90 1.56
N ALA A 95 6.95 10.98 1.95
CA ALA A 95 8.39 11.10 1.70
C ALA A 95 8.71 11.19 0.20
N ALA A 96 7.95 10.47 -0.62
CA ALA A 96 8.12 10.49 -2.07
C ALA A 96 7.88 11.89 -2.68
N ASP A 97 6.92 12.63 -2.15
CA ASP A 97 6.56 13.96 -2.66
C ASP A 97 7.52 15.03 -2.14
N LYS A 98 8.11 14.80 -0.98
CA LYS A 98 9.15 15.65 -0.40
C LYS A 98 10.51 15.51 -1.12
N TYR A 99 10.83 14.32 -1.60
CA TYR A 99 12.09 14.00 -2.26
C TYR A 99 11.86 13.40 -3.66
N PRO A 100 11.34 14.21 -4.61
CA PRO A 100 10.88 13.72 -5.92
C PRO A 100 12.00 13.07 -6.75
N GLU A 101 13.19 13.67 -6.80
CA GLU A 101 14.33 13.13 -7.56
C GLU A 101 14.76 11.75 -7.03
N GLU A 102 14.91 11.63 -5.71
CA GLU A 102 15.25 10.36 -5.06
C GLU A 102 14.17 9.31 -5.29
N THR A 103 12.89 9.72 -5.29
CA THR A 103 11.75 8.85 -5.53
C THR A 103 11.77 8.30 -6.95
N LEU A 104 11.94 9.16 -7.95
CA LEU A 104 12.03 8.74 -9.35
C LEU A 104 13.23 7.82 -9.54
N TYR A 105 14.39 8.18 -9.03
CA TYR A 105 15.59 7.35 -9.11
C TYR A 105 15.42 6.00 -8.44
N THR A 106 14.85 5.96 -7.24
CA THR A 106 14.66 4.74 -6.47
C THR A 106 13.63 3.82 -7.10
N ASN A 107 12.42 4.33 -7.37
CA ASN A 107 11.31 3.49 -7.81
C ASN A 107 11.48 3.03 -9.26
N ILE A 108 11.88 3.93 -10.15
CA ILE A 108 12.09 3.59 -11.57
C ILE A 108 13.37 2.77 -11.72
N GLY A 109 14.47 3.22 -11.10
CA GLY A 109 15.77 2.56 -11.20
C GLY A 109 15.74 1.12 -10.69
N SER A 110 15.09 0.86 -9.55
CA SER A 110 14.96 -0.51 -9.02
C SER A 110 14.15 -1.43 -9.96
N THR A 111 13.07 -0.91 -10.54
CA THR A 111 12.26 -1.67 -11.51
C THR A 111 13.06 -2.00 -12.76
N LEU A 112 13.79 -1.04 -13.32
CA LEU A 112 14.66 -1.25 -14.49
C LEU A 112 15.80 -2.22 -14.19
N ASN A 113 16.41 -2.14 -13.00
CA ASN A 113 17.42 -3.07 -12.54
C ASN A 113 16.90 -4.51 -12.49
N ILE A 114 15.69 -4.70 -11.96
CA ILE A 114 15.05 -6.03 -11.89
C ILE A 114 14.78 -6.57 -13.30
N ILE A 115 14.19 -5.79 -14.19
CA ILE A 115 13.91 -6.19 -15.57
C ILE A 115 15.22 -6.60 -16.27
N LYS A 116 16.28 -5.80 -16.13
CA LYS A 116 17.59 -6.10 -16.70
C LYS A 116 18.15 -7.40 -16.12
N ALA A 117 18.14 -7.56 -14.80
CA ALA A 117 18.65 -8.75 -14.13
C ALA A 117 17.89 -10.03 -14.53
N ILE A 118 16.57 -9.95 -14.74
CA ILE A 118 15.80 -11.11 -15.25
C ILE A 118 16.22 -11.45 -16.66
N LYS A 119 16.40 -10.47 -17.55
CA LYS A 119 16.84 -10.69 -18.93
C LYS A 119 18.23 -11.31 -19.04
N GLU A 120 19.09 -11.08 -18.07
CA GLU A 120 20.43 -11.65 -18.00
C GLU A 120 20.49 -13.08 -17.42
N GLN A 121 19.35 -13.65 -16.97
CA GLN A 121 19.32 -15.03 -16.53
C GLN A 121 19.51 -16.00 -17.72
N PRO A 122 20.06 -17.20 -17.50
CA PRO A 122 20.22 -18.20 -18.56
C PRO A 122 18.91 -18.57 -19.26
N ASP A 123 17.79 -18.54 -18.54
CA ASP A 123 16.45 -18.80 -19.06
C ASP A 123 15.46 -17.78 -18.47
N PRO A 124 15.40 -16.55 -19.04
CA PRO A 124 14.52 -15.51 -18.56
C PRO A 124 13.04 -15.89 -18.60
N ASP A 125 12.66 -16.78 -19.52
CA ASP A 125 11.28 -17.24 -19.72
C ASP A 125 10.76 -18.12 -18.58
N LYS A 126 11.63 -18.57 -17.68
CA LYS A 126 11.23 -19.30 -16.46
C LYS A 126 10.97 -18.39 -15.28
N VAL A 127 11.45 -17.15 -15.29
CA VAL A 127 11.29 -16.22 -14.19
C VAL A 127 9.94 -15.52 -14.29
N LYS A 128 9.14 -15.60 -13.23
CA LYS A 128 7.84 -14.95 -13.13
C LYS A 128 7.97 -13.67 -12.31
N PHE A 129 7.66 -12.53 -12.93
CA PHE A 129 7.81 -11.21 -12.35
C PHE A 129 6.47 -10.58 -11.97
N ALA A 130 6.27 -10.31 -10.68
CA ALA A 130 5.14 -9.55 -10.17
C ALA A 130 5.62 -8.17 -9.70
N TYR A 131 5.14 -7.15 -10.34
CA TYR A 131 5.31 -5.75 -9.98
C TYR A 131 4.12 -5.27 -9.18
N VAL A 132 4.34 -4.60 -8.06
CA VAL A 132 3.26 -3.97 -7.29
C VAL A 132 3.09 -2.54 -7.76
N GLY A 133 2.01 -2.30 -8.52
CA GLY A 133 1.53 -0.98 -8.94
C GLY A 133 0.77 -0.26 -7.82
N THR A 134 -0.04 0.73 -8.16
CA THR A 134 -0.77 1.55 -7.19
C THR A 134 -2.06 2.12 -7.75
N VAL A 135 -3.07 2.30 -6.88
CA VAL A 135 -4.30 3.06 -7.19
C VAL A 135 -3.99 4.53 -7.52
N ALA A 136 -2.90 5.08 -6.99
CA ALA A 136 -2.53 6.48 -7.20
C ALA A 136 -2.33 6.86 -8.69
N MET A 137 -2.13 5.87 -9.56
CA MET A 137 -2.00 6.08 -11.01
C MET A 137 -3.25 6.68 -11.67
N THR A 138 -4.42 6.52 -11.07
CA THR A 138 -5.70 7.00 -11.62
C THR A 138 -6.13 8.35 -11.06
N GLY A 139 -5.42 8.87 -10.06
CA GLY A 139 -5.58 10.20 -9.49
C GLY A 139 -6.88 10.43 -8.74
N ASP A 140 -7.22 11.69 -8.61
CA ASP A 140 -8.43 12.14 -7.92
C ASP A 140 -9.70 11.80 -8.72
N ARG A 141 -10.65 11.13 -8.05
CA ARG A 141 -11.92 10.71 -8.63
C ARG A 141 -13.09 11.06 -7.70
N PRO A 142 -13.44 12.36 -7.60
CA PRO A 142 -14.57 12.77 -6.81
C PRO A 142 -15.89 12.26 -7.42
N VAL A 143 -16.94 12.21 -6.61
CA VAL A 143 -18.29 11.91 -7.07
C VAL A 143 -18.69 12.86 -8.23
N PRO A 144 -19.29 12.39 -9.32
CA PRO A 144 -19.86 11.05 -9.58
C PRO A 144 -18.90 10.05 -10.26
N VAL A 145 -17.61 10.36 -10.41
CA VAL A 145 -16.64 9.52 -11.14
C VAL A 145 -15.83 8.62 -10.21
N ASN A 146 -16.35 8.32 -9.03
CA ASN A 146 -15.70 7.56 -7.96
C ASN A 146 -15.59 6.04 -8.20
N TRP A 147 -15.85 5.58 -9.41
CA TRP A 147 -15.64 4.19 -9.84
C TRP A 147 -14.51 4.09 -10.84
N GLY A 148 -13.73 3.02 -10.77
CA GLY A 148 -12.59 2.80 -11.65
C GLY A 148 -12.32 1.34 -11.96
N ARG A 149 -11.47 1.13 -12.97
CA ARG A 149 -11.00 -0.17 -13.44
C ARG A 149 -9.61 -0.06 -14.05
N CYS A 150 -8.93 -1.19 -14.26
CA CYS A 150 -7.58 -1.21 -14.85
C CYS A 150 -7.49 -0.56 -16.24
N GLY A 151 -8.57 -0.57 -17.04
CA GLY A 151 -8.60 0.02 -18.37
C GLY A 151 -8.83 1.53 -18.44
N ASP A 152 -9.03 2.19 -17.31
CA ASP A 152 -9.24 3.63 -17.27
C ASP A 152 -7.95 4.40 -17.58
N PRO A 153 -8.06 5.64 -18.10
CA PRO A 153 -6.91 6.49 -18.34
C PRO A 153 -6.05 6.67 -17.10
N ILE A 154 -4.73 6.60 -17.29
CA ILE A 154 -3.76 6.97 -16.28
C ILE A 154 -3.79 8.49 -16.12
N ASN A 155 -4.04 8.97 -14.90
CA ASN A 155 -4.18 10.40 -14.60
C ASN A 155 -3.72 10.68 -13.15
N PRO A 156 -2.42 10.59 -12.86
CA PRO A 156 -1.91 10.84 -11.51
C PRO A 156 -2.22 12.27 -11.07
N SER A 157 -2.46 12.43 -9.78
CA SER A 157 -2.73 13.74 -9.17
C SER A 157 -1.51 14.68 -9.28
N ALA A 158 -1.74 15.98 -9.29
CA ALA A 158 -0.67 16.98 -9.31
C ALA A 158 0.21 16.82 -8.06
N HIS A 159 1.50 16.97 -8.21
CA HIS A 159 2.53 16.80 -7.17
C HIS A 159 2.62 15.39 -6.55
N ASP A 160 1.91 14.40 -7.06
CA ASP A 160 2.04 13.01 -6.64
C ASP A 160 3.22 12.33 -7.38
N TYR A 161 4.43 12.62 -6.93
CA TYR A 161 5.65 12.04 -7.52
C TYR A 161 5.77 10.54 -7.29
N TYR A 162 5.15 10.03 -6.23
CA TYR A 162 5.00 8.61 -6.03
C TYR A 162 4.21 7.97 -7.17
N ALA A 163 3.01 8.49 -7.45
CA ALA A 163 2.17 7.99 -8.55
C ALA A 163 2.91 8.06 -9.89
N MET A 164 3.57 9.19 -10.20
CA MET A 164 4.33 9.36 -11.44
C MET A 164 5.46 8.33 -11.57
N SER A 165 6.20 8.08 -10.49
CA SER A 165 7.26 7.07 -10.48
C SER A 165 6.71 5.66 -10.72
N LYS A 166 5.54 5.36 -10.14
CA LYS A 166 4.88 4.06 -10.29
C LYS A 166 4.30 3.86 -11.68
N VAL A 167 3.76 4.92 -12.29
CA VAL A 167 3.31 4.92 -13.70
C VAL A 167 4.46 4.56 -14.63
N PHE A 168 5.59 5.25 -14.52
CA PHE A 168 6.74 4.99 -15.38
C PHE A 168 7.27 3.57 -15.20
N SER A 169 7.35 3.11 -13.96
CA SER A 169 7.78 1.75 -13.64
C SER A 169 6.85 0.70 -14.23
N GLU A 170 5.52 0.88 -14.13
CA GLU A 170 4.55 -0.06 -14.69
C GLU A 170 4.64 -0.13 -16.23
N LEU A 171 4.76 1.02 -16.89
CA LEU A 171 4.96 1.07 -18.35
C LEU A 171 6.25 0.35 -18.75
N SER A 172 7.33 0.49 -17.97
CA SER A 172 8.58 -0.25 -18.21
C SER A 172 8.40 -1.76 -18.07
N VAL A 173 7.53 -2.21 -17.16
CA VAL A 173 7.17 -3.63 -17.03
C VAL A 173 6.38 -4.11 -18.25
N PHE A 174 5.40 -3.33 -18.72
CA PHE A 174 4.60 -3.67 -19.90
C PHE A 174 5.47 -3.79 -21.16
N ASP A 175 6.40 -2.88 -21.33
CA ASP A 175 7.32 -2.84 -22.48
C ASP A 175 8.58 -3.70 -22.29
N SER A 176 8.68 -4.42 -21.17
CA SER A 176 9.89 -5.19 -20.82
C SER A 176 10.24 -6.30 -21.83
N GLY A 177 9.27 -6.83 -22.55
CA GLY A 177 9.43 -8.01 -23.38
C GLY A 177 9.62 -9.32 -22.59
N LEU A 178 9.43 -9.31 -21.26
CA LEU A 178 9.44 -10.52 -20.44
C LEU A 178 8.21 -11.37 -20.75
N LYS A 179 8.38 -12.69 -20.76
CA LYS A 179 7.28 -13.62 -20.99
C LYS A 179 6.25 -13.62 -19.88
N TYR A 180 6.71 -13.58 -18.64
CA TYR A 180 5.86 -13.63 -17.46
C TYR A 180 6.03 -12.36 -16.60
N TRP A 181 5.11 -11.44 -16.73
CA TRP A 181 4.97 -10.29 -15.84
C TRP A 181 3.50 -10.09 -15.46
N VAL A 182 3.28 -9.48 -14.32
CA VAL A 182 1.96 -9.01 -13.87
C VAL A 182 2.13 -7.72 -13.07
N SER A 183 1.21 -6.77 -13.24
CA SER A 183 1.11 -5.60 -12.36
C SER A 183 -0.07 -5.78 -11.41
N ILE A 184 0.20 -5.74 -10.12
CA ILE A 184 -0.80 -5.77 -9.05
C ILE A 184 -0.94 -4.36 -8.50
N ARG A 185 -1.97 -3.62 -8.94
CA ARG A 185 -2.22 -2.24 -8.49
C ARG A 185 -2.83 -2.24 -7.11
N GLN A 186 -1.96 -2.04 -6.11
CA GLN A 186 -2.31 -2.01 -4.70
C GLN A 186 -3.12 -0.76 -4.37
N THR A 187 -4.21 -0.93 -3.66
CA THR A 187 -4.98 0.14 -3.02
C THR A 187 -4.39 0.55 -1.66
N GLY A 188 -5.03 1.46 -0.95
CA GLY A 188 -4.68 1.78 0.43
C GLY A 188 -4.71 0.54 1.32
N GLN A 189 -3.70 0.38 2.17
CA GLN A 189 -3.59 -0.76 3.08
C GLN A 189 -4.09 -0.41 4.48
N TYR A 190 -4.93 -1.27 5.04
CA TYR A 190 -5.39 -1.17 6.41
C TYR A 190 -4.71 -2.26 7.29
N PRO A 191 -4.32 -1.98 8.54
CA PRO A 191 -4.25 -0.65 9.15
C PRO A 191 -3.21 0.25 8.47
N PRO A 192 -3.37 1.58 8.52
CA PRO A 192 -2.35 2.49 8.06
C PRO A 192 -1.06 2.35 8.88
N ASP A 193 0.09 2.76 8.34
CA ASP A 193 1.37 2.65 9.08
C ASP A 193 1.31 3.38 10.42
N GLN A 194 2.00 2.82 11.43
CA GLN A 194 2.14 3.41 12.77
C GLN A 194 2.81 4.76 12.68
N GLY A 195 2.94 5.55 12.01
CA GLY A 195 3.42 6.91 11.81
C GLY A 195 2.46 7.73 10.96
N ALA A 196 1.44 7.09 10.38
CA ALA A 196 0.46 7.79 9.56
C ALA A 196 -0.30 8.86 10.36
N GLY A 197 -0.47 8.67 11.67
CA GLY A 197 -1.03 9.67 12.58
C GLY A 197 -0.12 10.87 12.86
N GLU A 198 1.11 10.87 12.37
CA GLU A 198 2.07 11.97 12.52
C GLU A 198 2.40 12.68 11.20
N GLU A 199 1.75 12.27 10.12
CA GLU A 199 2.06 12.70 8.77
C GLU A 199 1.01 13.67 8.20
N PRO A 200 1.42 14.71 7.46
CA PRO A 200 0.52 15.70 6.86
C PRO A 200 -0.55 15.12 5.96
N ILE A 201 -0.32 13.94 5.38
CA ILE A 201 -1.23 13.23 4.47
C ILE A 201 -2.64 13.04 5.04
N GLN A 202 -2.81 13.10 6.36
CA GLN A 202 -4.11 13.00 7.01
C GLN A 202 -5.09 14.10 6.59
N HIS A 203 -4.58 15.28 6.24
CA HIS A 203 -5.37 16.42 5.77
C HIS A 203 -5.40 16.54 4.24
N HIS A 204 -4.62 15.73 3.51
CA HIS A 204 -4.63 15.72 2.05
C HIS A 204 -5.88 15.05 1.47
N GLN A 205 -6.65 14.34 2.30
CA GLN A 205 -7.85 13.65 1.87
C GLN A 205 -9.09 14.46 2.17
N ASN A 206 -9.98 14.59 1.17
CA ASN A 206 -11.32 15.06 1.43
C ASN A 206 -12.03 14.06 2.36
N PRO A 207 -12.78 14.52 3.39
CA PRO A 207 -13.53 13.62 4.27
C PRO A 207 -14.41 12.61 3.53
N ASN A 208 -15.01 13.02 2.42
CA ASN A 208 -15.90 12.20 1.60
C ASN A 208 -15.19 11.48 0.45
N ASN A 209 -13.85 11.56 0.36
CA ASN A 209 -13.09 10.79 -0.62
C ASN A 209 -13.21 9.30 -0.35
N VAL A 210 -13.42 8.51 -1.40
CA VAL A 210 -13.65 7.07 -1.26
C VAL A 210 -12.45 6.25 -1.68
N LEU A 211 -12.32 5.09 -1.04
CA LEU A 211 -11.36 4.08 -1.44
C LEU A 211 -11.89 2.69 -1.10
N GLU A 212 -11.66 1.73 -1.99
CA GLU A 212 -11.84 0.32 -1.70
C GLU A 212 -10.52 -0.23 -1.15
N TRP A 213 -10.45 -0.37 0.16
CA TRP A 213 -9.23 -0.71 0.91
C TRP A 213 -8.85 -2.18 0.81
N SER A 214 -7.64 -2.51 1.23
CA SER A 214 -7.21 -3.89 1.47
C SER A 214 -6.57 -4.04 2.84
N THR A 215 -6.62 -5.25 3.40
CA THR A 215 -5.78 -5.57 4.55
C THR A 215 -4.36 -5.92 4.10
N ALA A 216 -3.37 -5.62 4.93
CA ALA A 216 -1.99 -6.02 4.65
C ALA A 216 -1.85 -7.55 4.57
N VAL A 217 -2.63 -8.27 5.37
CA VAL A 217 -2.65 -9.74 5.39
C VAL A 217 -3.18 -10.29 4.07
N GLU A 218 -4.32 -9.80 3.57
CA GLU A 218 -4.89 -10.24 2.29
C GLU A 218 -4.01 -9.88 1.11
N SER A 219 -3.38 -8.68 1.14
CA SER A 219 -2.36 -8.32 0.15
C SER A 219 -1.17 -9.29 0.17
N GLY A 220 -0.73 -9.73 1.35
CA GLY A 220 0.33 -10.73 1.50
C GLY A 220 -0.08 -12.11 0.98
N ILE A 221 -1.32 -12.54 1.27
CA ILE A 221 -1.89 -13.79 0.75
C ILE A 221 -1.96 -13.74 -0.78
N CYS A 222 -2.42 -12.65 -1.36
CA CYS A 222 -2.47 -12.42 -2.80
C CYS A 222 -1.09 -12.64 -3.45
N MET A 223 -0.06 -11.99 -2.92
CA MET A 223 1.31 -12.10 -3.44
C MET A 223 1.91 -13.50 -3.27
N ALA A 224 1.56 -14.21 -2.20
CA ALA A 224 2.01 -15.58 -2.02
C ALA A 224 1.24 -16.56 -2.94
N ASN A 225 -0.07 -16.34 -3.14
CA ASN A 225 -0.89 -17.18 -3.99
C ASN A 225 -0.49 -17.11 -5.46
N LEU A 226 -0.02 -15.95 -5.94
CA LEU A 226 0.47 -15.85 -7.33
C LEU A 226 1.72 -16.70 -7.61
N CYS A 227 2.43 -17.17 -6.56
CA CYS A 227 3.57 -18.09 -6.69
C CYS A 227 3.14 -19.57 -6.77
N GLU A 228 1.85 -19.86 -6.70
CA GLU A 228 1.32 -21.21 -6.70
C GLU A 228 1.24 -21.82 -8.12
N ASP A 229 1.31 -23.16 -8.19
CA ASP A 229 1.31 -23.89 -9.46
C ASP A 229 -0.05 -23.88 -10.18
N TRP A 230 -1.14 -23.58 -9.44
CA TRP A 230 -2.50 -23.52 -9.99
C TRP A 230 -2.84 -22.19 -10.66
N VAL A 231 -1.95 -21.17 -10.60
CA VAL A 231 -2.15 -19.89 -11.28
C VAL A 231 -2.12 -20.09 -12.80
N PRO A 232 -3.22 -19.75 -13.52
CA PRO A 232 -3.33 -20.04 -14.94
C PRO A 232 -2.42 -19.16 -15.80
N GLU A 233 -2.10 -19.63 -17.01
CA GLU A 233 -1.23 -18.91 -17.94
C GLU A 233 -1.80 -17.53 -18.32
N GLU A 234 -3.11 -17.40 -18.39
CA GLU A 234 -3.84 -16.19 -18.77
C GLU A 234 -3.75 -15.08 -17.69
N PHE A 235 -3.31 -15.41 -16.48
CA PHE A 235 -3.07 -14.46 -15.42
C PHE A 235 -1.94 -13.49 -15.77
N TRP A 236 -0.93 -13.97 -16.48
CA TRP A 236 0.27 -13.19 -16.78
C TRP A 236 0.04 -12.21 -17.95
N ARG A 237 0.89 -11.19 -18.05
CA ARG A 237 0.86 -10.08 -19.03
C ARG A 237 -0.39 -9.21 -18.91
N LYS A 238 -0.82 -8.97 -17.67
CA LYS A 238 -1.98 -8.14 -17.33
C LYS A 238 -1.71 -7.27 -16.12
N ALA A 239 -2.57 -6.28 -15.91
CA ALA A 239 -2.68 -5.52 -14.70
C ALA A 239 -4.00 -5.86 -13.99
N TYR A 240 -3.98 -5.87 -12.66
CA TYR A 240 -5.15 -6.12 -11.81
C TYR A 240 -5.21 -5.11 -10.67
N ASN A 241 -6.42 -4.71 -10.29
CA ASN A 241 -6.66 -3.95 -9.07
C ASN A 241 -6.76 -4.90 -7.88
N LEU A 242 -5.96 -4.63 -6.83
CA LEU A 242 -5.98 -5.39 -5.59
C LEU A 242 -6.70 -4.60 -4.51
N SER A 243 -7.79 -5.16 -4.00
CA SER A 243 -8.52 -4.68 -2.83
C SER A 243 -9.12 -5.84 -2.05
N SER A 244 -9.58 -5.60 -0.83
CA SER A 244 -10.32 -6.58 -0.02
C SER A 244 -11.83 -6.60 -0.33
N GLY A 245 -12.25 -5.96 -1.43
CA GLY A 245 -13.59 -6.04 -1.99
C GLY A 245 -14.61 -5.09 -1.38
N LYS A 246 -15.86 -5.30 -1.74
CA LYS A 246 -17.00 -4.43 -1.42
C LYS A 246 -17.10 -4.06 0.07
N GLY A 247 -16.88 -4.99 0.96
CA GLY A 247 -16.96 -4.76 2.41
C GLY A 247 -15.88 -3.81 2.96
N TRP A 248 -14.89 -3.46 2.14
CA TRP A 248 -13.82 -2.51 2.47
C TRP A 248 -13.92 -1.18 1.71
N ARG A 249 -15.10 -0.84 1.20
CA ARG A 249 -15.42 0.46 0.61
C ARG A 249 -15.81 1.44 1.68
N PHE A 250 -14.98 2.48 1.85
CA PHE A 250 -15.18 3.51 2.86
C PHE A 250 -14.95 4.90 2.26
N ALA A 251 -15.75 5.88 2.69
CA ALA A 251 -15.31 7.25 2.67
C ALA A 251 -14.21 7.45 3.73
N HIS A 252 -13.36 8.47 3.59
CA HIS A 252 -12.26 8.69 4.52
C HIS A 252 -12.74 8.83 5.98
N TRP A 253 -13.79 9.60 6.21
CA TRP A 253 -14.37 9.76 7.54
C TRP A 253 -14.90 8.46 8.14
N GLU A 254 -15.44 7.57 7.33
CA GLU A 254 -15.93 6.27 7.79
C GLU A 254 -14.77 5.33 8.18
N LEU A 255 -13.70 5.31 7.38
CA LEU A 255 -12.51 4.53 7.71
C LEU A 255 -11.88 5.00 9.02
N MET A 256 -11.82 6.31 9.25
CA MET A 256 -11.28 6.86 10.49
C MET A 256 -12.20 6.53 11.67
N ASN A 257 -13.52 6.55 11.49
CA ASN A 257 -14.47 6.09 12.51
C ASN A 257 -14.33 4.59 12.79
N PHE A 258 -14.07 3.78 11.75
CA PHE A 258 -13.74 2.37 11.92
C PHE A 258 -12.45 2.18 12.73
N SER A 259 -11.42 2.97 12.45
CA SER A 259 -10.12 2.91 13.13
C SER A 259 -10.17 3.41 14.58
N PHE A 260 -10.86 4.53 14.83
CA PHE A 260 -10.92 5.19 16.13
C PHE A 260 -12.06 4.68 17.02
N GLY A 261 -13.05 4.01 16.44
CA GLY A 261 -14.23 3.51 17.14
C GLY A 261 -13.92 2.67 18.38
N PRO A 262 -12.92 1.75 18.33
CA PRO A 262 -12.50 1.00 19.54
C PRO A 262 -12.03 1.88 20.70
N MET A 263 -11.53 3.11 20.43
CA MET A 263 -11.14 4.11 21.44
C MET A 263 -12.29 5.05 21.83
N GLY A 264 -13.47 4.90 21.26
CA GLY A 264 -14.60 5.79 21.48
C GLY A 264 -14.45 7.18 20.84
N ILE A 265 -13.55 7.34 19.87
CA ILE A 265 -13.26 8.60 19.19
C ILE A 265 -13.91 8.58 17.80
N ARG A 266 -14.55 9.71 17.41
CA ARG A 266 -15.13 9.87 16.08
C ARG A 266 -14.32 10.87 15.27
N TYR A 267 -14.30 10.70 13.95
CA TYR A 267 -13.68 11.63 13.00
C TYR A 267 -14.14 13.07 13.21
N GLN A 268 -15.45 13.25 13.33
CA GLN A 268 -16.13 14.54 13.49
C GLN A 268 -15.70 15.30 14.74
N ASP A 269 -15.19 14.60 15.74
CA ASP A 269 -14.80 15.21 17.03
C ASP A 269 -13.32 15.64 17.03
N VAL A 270 -12.51 15.15 16.09
CA VAL A 270 -11.05 15.35 16.10
C VAL A 270 -10.49 16.03 14.87
N PHE A 271 -11.10 15.86 13.68
CA PHE A 271 -10.67 16.52 12.45
C PHE A 271 -11.34 17.89 12.26
N ASP A 272 -10.52 18.89 11.98
CA ASP A 272 -11.01 20.16 11.45
C ASP A 272 -11.17 20.02 9.92
N VAL A 273 -12.40 19.81 9.47
CA VAL A 273 -12.69 19.59 8.05
C VAL A 273 -12.35 20.78 7.16
N THR A 274 -12.28 21.99 7.73
CA THR A 274 -11.90 23.21 6.99
C THR A 274 -10.43 23.19 6.55
N LYS A 275 -9.63 22.32 7.16
CA LYS A 275 -8.23 22.08 6.85
C LYS A 275 -7.99 20.86 5.96
N CYS A 276 -9.04 20.07 5.68
CA CYS A 276 -8.96 18.95 4.77
C CYS A 276 -9.01 19.41 3.32
N ALA A 277 -8.21 18.82 2.46
CA ALA A 277 -8.21 19.11 1.03
C ALA A 277 -9.57 18.84 0.39
N LEU A 278 -9.91 19.59 -0.65
CA LEU A 278 -11.12 19.35 -1.46
C LEU A 278 -10.83 18.38 -2.61
N TYR A 279 -9.60 18.39 -3.14
CA TYR A 279 -9.19 17.71 -4.35
C TYR A 279 -7.81 17.03 -4.20
N ASN A 280 -7.35 16.44 -5.29
CA ASN A 280 -5.96 15.98 -5.49
C ASN A 280 -5.54 14.77 -4.68
N PHE A 281 -6.46 13.99 -4.13
CA PHE A 281 -6.13 12.72 -3.51
C PHE A 281 -6.72 11.58 -4.33
N HIS A 282 -5.89 10.59 -4.65
CA HIS A 282 -6.32 9.40 -5.38
C HIS A 282 -7.28 8.55 -4.54
N GLY A 283 -8.23 7.94 -5.22
CA GLY A 283 -9.14 6.98 -4.58
C GLY A 283 -10.41 6.79 -5.36
N HIS A 284 -10.83 5.55 -5.44
CA HIS A 284 -12.11 5.15 -6.04
C HIS A 284 -12.48 3.73 -5.61
N TYR A 285 -13.71 3.35 -5.87
CA TYR A 285 -14.15 1.96 -5.83
C TYR A 285 -13.79 1.26 -7.15
N TYR A 286 -13.69 -0.06 -7.14
CA TYR A 286 -13.36 -0.84 -8.33
C TYR A 286 -14.56 -1.57 -8.89
N THR A 287 -14.69 -1.55 -10.23
CA THR A 287 -15.64 -2.40 -10.95
C THR A 287 -15.04 -3.77 -11.30
N ASP A 288 -13.73 -3.94 -11.15
CA ASP A 288 -12.99 -5.11 -11.64
C ASP A 288 -12.05 -5.77 -10.61
N SER A 289 -12.07 -5.33 -9.34
CA SER A 289 -11.17 -5.91 -8.33
C SER A 289 -11.50 -7.37 -7.97
N ASP A 290 -12.70 -7.83 -8.26
CA ASP A 290 -13.11 -9.22 -8.03
C ASP A 290 -12.37 -10.20 -8.94
N LEU A 291 -11.96 -9.77 -10.14
CA LEU A 291 -11.22 -10.61 -11.09
C LEU A 291 -9.92 -11.16 -10.50
N LEU A 292 -9.23 -10.38 -9.66
CA LEU A 292 -8.00 -10.85 -9.01
C LEU A 292 -8.29 -11.88 -7.93
N ASP A 293 -9.35 -11.69 -7.16
CA ASP A 293 -9.76 -12.64 -6.12
C ASP A 293 -10.32 -13.94 -6.72
N ASP A 294 -11.07 -13.86 -7.81
CA ASP A 294 -11.56 -15.04 -8.54
C ASP A 294 -10.42 -15.96 -8.98
N ILE A 295 -9.22 -15.38 -9.26
CA ILE A 295 -8.04 -16.16 -9.65
C ILE A 295 -7.21 -16.56 -8.44
N LEU A 296 -6.95 -15.64 -7.51
CA LEU A 296 -5.97 -15.84 -6.45
C LEU A 296 -6.56 -16.16 -5.07
N HIS A 297 -7.88 -16.04 -4.86
CA HIS A 297 -8.59 -16.46 -3.65
C HIS A 297 -7.99 -15.93 -2.34
N PHE A 298 -7.77 -14.62 -2.25
CA PHE A 298 -7.05 -14.02 -1.13
C PHE A 298 -7.92 -13.25 -0.14
N ARG A 299 -9.19 -12.97 -0.46
CA ARG A 299 -10.11 -12.24 0.40
C ARG A 299 -10.67 -13.15 1.48
N VAL A 300 -10.16 -13.04 2.70
CA VAL A 300 -10.48 -13.93 3.81
C VAL A 300 -10.87 -13.20 5.10
N ILE A 301 -10.79 -11.86 5.11
CA ILE A 301 -11.00 -11.03 6.31
C ILE A 301 -12.17 -10.05 6.12
N PRO A 302 -13.38 -10.36 6.55
CA PRO A 302 -14.49 -9.40 6.57
C PRO A 302 -14.18 -8.22 7.52
N PRO A 303 -14.56 -6.97 7.18
CA PRO A 303 -14.33 -5.79 8.02
C PRO A 303 -14.91 -5.93 9.43
N GLU A 304 -16.07 -6.56 9.55
CA GLU A 304 -16.76 -6.78 10.83
C GLU A 304 -15.95 -7.66 11.76
N SER A 305 -15.36 -8.75 11.25
CA SER A 305 -14.48 -9.64 12.01
C SER A 305 -13.23 -8.91 12.46
N TYR A 306 -12.61 -8.14 11.57
CA TYR A 306 -11.43 -7.34 11.88
C TYR A 306 -11.73 -6.30 12.97
N ARG A 307 -12.88 -5.62 12.86
CA ARG A 307 -13.31 -4.63 13.85
C ARG A 307 -13.57 -5.27 15.21
N ALA A 308 -14.22 -6.43 15.25
CA ALA A 308 -14.48 -7.15 16.49
C ALA A 308 -13.16 -7.52 17.19
N GLU A 309 -12.18 -8.03 16.47
CA GLU A 309 -10.85 -8.34 17.02
C GLU A 309 -10.15 -7.09 17.54
N ALA A 310 -10.10 -6.00 16.74
CA ALA A 310 -9.48 -4.74 17.15
C ALA A 310 -10.15 -4.14 18.40
N THR A 311 -11.47 -4.23 18.51
CA THR A 311 -12.22 -3.81 19.68
C THR A 311 -11.86 -4.64 20.92
N ALA A 312 -11.82 -5.97 20.77
CA ALA A 312 -11.47 -6.88 21.87
C ALA A 312 -10.01 -6.67 22.35
N GLU A 313 -9.08 -6.45 21.42
CA GLU A 313 -7.68 -6.13 21.76
C GLU A 313 -7.60 -4.81 22.52
N MET A 314 -8.30 -3.78 22.06
CA MET A 314 -8.33 -2.46 22.73
C MET A 314 -8.91 -2.57 24.14
N GLU A 315 -10.03 -3.28 24.31
CA GLU A 315 -10.62 -3.50 25.62
C GLU A 315 -9.67 -4.26 26.57
N ALA A 316 -8.94 -5.25 26.02
CA ALA A 316 -7.93 -5.98 26.80
C ALA A 316 -6.76 -5.06 27.22
N MET A 317 -6.28 -4.20 26.33
CA MET A 317 -5.23 -3.21 26.63
C MET A 317 -5.70 -2.19 27.69
N MET A 318 -6.93 -1.71 27.60
CA MET A 318 -7.51 -0.73 28.51
C MET A 318 -7.72 -1.26 29.95
N LYS A 319 -7.69 -2.58 30.16
CA LYS A 319 -7.68 -3.17 31.51
C LYS A 319 -6.38 -2.87 32.28
N ASN A 320 -5.31 -2.51 31.57
CA ASN A 320 -4.07 -2.06 32.21
C ASN A 320 -4.11 -0.53 32.42
N PRO A 321 -4.14 -0.02 33.69
CA PRO A 321 -4.26 1.42 33.94
C PRO A 321 -3.12 2.27 33.39
N MET A 322 -1.91 1.72 33.31
CA MET A 322 -0.76 2.43 32.73
C MET A 322 -0.94 2.61 31.21
N ILE A 323 -1.39 1.56 30.52
CA ILE A 323 -1.66 1.62 29.09
C ILE A 323 -2.82 2.57 28.81
N ALA A 324 -3.91 2.45 29.56
CA ALA A 324 -5.08 3.32 29.45
C ALA A 324 -4.72 4.81 29.58
N ALA A 325 -3.83 5.15 30.52
CA ALA A 325 -3.36 6.52 30.72
C ALA A 325 -2.50 7.06 29.55
N MET A 326 -1.90 6.19 28.75
CA MET A 326 -1.06 6.54 27.59
C MET A 326 -1.87 6.61 26.27
N MET A 327 -3.10 6.08 26.25
CA MET A 327 -3.92 6.08 25.04
C MET A 327 -4.40 7.50 24.71
N PRO A 328 -4.44 7.85 23.42
CA PRO A 328 -4.96 9.15 23.00
C PRO A 328 -6.45 9.25 23.36
N ASN A 329 -6.86 10.43 23.79
CA ASN A 329 -8.25 10.82 23.94
C ASN A 329 -8.62 11.83 22.85
N THR A 330 -9.92 12.16 22.75
CA THR A 330 -10.43 13.10 21.76
C THR A 330 -9.66 14.41 21.74
N ARG A 331 -9.35 14.99 22.91
CA ARG A 331 -8.63 16.26 23.01
C ARG A 331 -7.20 16.14 22.49
N SER A 332 -6.44 15.15 22.98
CA SER A 332 -5.04 14.97 22.58
C SER A 332 -4.91 14.62 21.08
N MET A 333 -5.85 13.86 20.55
CA MET A 333 -5.89 13.55 19.12
C MET A 333 -6.20 14.79 18.28
N LYS A 334 -7.19 15.59 18.68
CA LYS A 334 -7.50 16.87 17.99
C LYS A 334 -6.30 17.82 17.99
N GLU A 335 -5.66 18.00 19.14
CA GLU A 335 -4.46 18.84 19.26
C GLU A 335 -3.29 18.33 18.40
N ASN A 336 -3.15 17.01 18.28
CA ASN A 336 -2.10 16.41 17.44
C ASN A 336 -2.39 16.60 15.94
N LEU A 337 -3.62 16.35 15.49
CA LEU A 337 -4.04 16.57 14.11
C LEU A 337 -3.90 18.04 13.71
N GLU A 338 -4.24 18.97 14.61
CA GLU A 338 -3.99 20.39 14.40
C GLU A 338 -2.52 20.69 14.13
N LYS A 339 -1.63 20.21 15.01
CA LYS A 339 -0.17 20.38 14.84
C LYS A 339 0.33 19.78 13.52
N ILE A 340 -0.21 18.66 13.09
CA ILE A 340 0.16 17.98 11.85
C ILE A 340 -0.18 18.83 10.63
N SER A 341 -1.32 19.54 10.63
CA SER A 341 -1.71 20.41 9.51
C SER A 341 -0.73 21.55 9.28
N HIS A 342 0.01 21.97 10.31
CA HIS A 342 1.04 23.02 10.26
C HIS A 342 2.47 22.49 10.01
N LYS A 343 2.69 21.18 9.93
CA LYS A 343 3.98 20.63 9.50
C LYS A 343 4.22 20.91 8.01
N GLU A 344 5.49 20.95 7.62
CA GLU A 344 5.87 21.05 6.19
C GLU A 344 5.04 20.08 5.33
N MET A 345 4.49 20.57 4.24
CA MET A 345 3.53 19.88 3.37
C MET A 345 2.12 19.68 3.98
N GLY A 346 1.85 20.12 5.19
CA GLY A 346 0.49 20.15 5.73
C GLY A 346 -0.35 21.24 5.09
N THR A 347 -1.67 21.07 5.08
CA THR A 347 -2.58 22.00 4.39
C THR A 347 -2.58 23.40 5.01
N SER A 348 -2.52 23.51 6.34
CA SER A 348 -2.34 24.82 7.01
C SER A 348 -0.99 25.44 6.67
N TRP A 349 0.08 24.65 6.65
CA TRP A 349 1.42 25.12 6.27
C TRP A 349 1.43 25.64 4.83
N MET A 350 0.75 24.99 3.89
CA MET A 350 0.64 25.45 2.49
C MET A 350 0.02 26.85 2.42
N LEU A 351 -1.06 27.08 3.17
CA LEU A 351 -1.77 28.37 3.23
C LEU A 351 -0.90 29.46 3.85
N GLU A 352 -0.23 29.17 4.97
CA GLU A 352 0.63 30.10 5.71
C GLU A 352 1.90 30.47 4.95
N ASN A 353 2.46 29.54 4.17
CA ASN A 353 3.68 29.74 3.41
C ASN A 353 3.44 30.07 1.94
N ASN A 354 2.21 30.44 1.55
CA ASN A 354 1.83 30.85 0.21
C ASN A 354 2.29 29.89 -0.89
N GLN A 355 2.08 28.58 -0.67
CA GLN A 355 2.39 27.54 -1.63
C GLN A 355 1.29 27.44 -2.68
N GLU A 356 1.23 28.44 -3.60
CA GLU A 356 0.08 28.65 -4.48
C GLU A 356 -0.23 27.46 -5.39
N ASP A 357 0.80 26.78 -5.91
CA ASP A 357 0.61 25.58 -6.75
C ASP A 357 -0.06 24.45 -5.97
N TRP A 358 0.34 24.25 -4.71
CA TRP A 358 -0.24 23.26 -3.82
C TRP A 358 -1.65 23.66 -3.39
N ILE A 359 -1.87 24.95 -3.07
CA ILE A 359 -3.20 25.48 -2.72
C ILE A 359 -4.15 25.28 -3.89
N HIS A 360 -3.70 25.57 -5.12
CA HIS A 360 -4.50 25.32 -6.31
C HIS A 360 -4.83 23.84 -6.49
N ALA A 361 -3.86 22.96 -6.31
CA ALA A 361 -4.05 21.51 -6.44
C ALA A 361 -5.03 20.96 -5.40
N PHE A 362 -4.88 21.34 -4.12
CA PHE A 362 -5.65 20.76 -3.02
C PHE A 362 -7.00 21.45 -2.75
N PHE A 363 -7.12 22.75 -3.03
CA PHE A 363 -8.34 23.52 -2.75
C PHE A 363 -8.97 24.15 -4.00
N GLY A 364 -8.27 24.18 -5.12
CA GLY A 364 -8.67 24.92 -6.31
C GLY A 364 -8.40 26.42 -6.21
N SER A 365 -8.63 27.03 -5.04
CA SER A 365 -8.23 28.41 -4.70
C SER A 365 -8.34 28.64 -3.18
N ARG A 366 -7.78 29.77 -2.70
CA ARG A 366 -7.93 30.22 -1.30
C ARG A 366 -9.38 30.53 -0.95
N GLU A 367 -10.12 31.13 -1.88
CA GLU A 367 -11.54 31.47 -1.68
C GLU A 367 -12.37 30.21 -1.49
N LYS A 368 -12.12 29.17 -2.27
CA LYS A 368 -12.80 27.88 -2.09
C LYS A 368 -12.47 27.24 -0.75
N GLN A 369 -11.22 27.30 -0.31
CA GLN A 369 -10.83 26.82 1.02
C GLN A 369 -11.58 27.56 2.13
N GLN A 370 -11.68 28.88 2.05
CA GLN A 370 -12.41 29.69 3.03
C GLN A 370 -13.93 29.45 3.06
N GLN A 371 -14.49 28.87 2.01
CA GLN A 371 -15.90 28.51 1.90
C GLN A 371 -16.23 27.11 2.47
N ILE A 372 -15.23 26.35 2.90
CA ILE A 372 -15.46 25.03 3.52
C ILE A 372 -16.15 25.26 4.86
N LYS A 373 -17.36 24.73 4.99
CA LYS A 373 -18.10 24.78 6.25
C LYS A 373 -17.45 23.88 7.29
N SER A 374 -17.41 24.35 8.53
CA SER A 374 -17.05 23.48 9.66
C SER A 374 -18.18 22.47 9.96
N VAL A 375 -17.91 21.52 10.85
CA VAL A 375 -18.94 20.58 11.31
C VAL A 375 -20.11 21.33 11.98
N GLU A 376 -19.81 22.35 12.78
CA GLU A 376 -20.79 23.18 13.46
C GLU A 376 -21.63 24.03 12.48
N GLU A 377 -21.06 24.40 11.35
CA GLU A 377 -21.74 25.14 10.26
C GLU A 377 -22.50 24.22 9.30
N GLY A 378 -22.50 22.91 9.56
CA GLY A 378 -23.26 21.93 8.80
C GLY A 378 -22.48 21.34 7.62
N TYR A 379 -21.19 20.98 7.82
CA TYR A 379 -20.47 20.15 6.86
C TYR A 379 -21.20 18.81 6.66
N GLU A 380 -21.42 18.44 5.40
CA GLU A 380 -22.14 17.22 5.06
C GLU A 380 -21.18 16.04 4.87
N PHE A 381 -21.27 15.07 5.77
CA PHE A 381 -20.63 13.77 5.60
C PHE A 381 -21.58 12.84 4.85
N TYR A 382 -21.10 12.23 3.80
CA TYR A 382 -21.89 11.25 3.06
C TYR A 382 -21.04 10.06 2.64
N HIS A 383 -21.71 8.93 2.47
CA HIS A 383 -21.15 7.77 1.81
C HIS A 383 -21.55 7.85 0.33
N PRO A 384 -20.61 7.99 -0.61
CA PRO A 384 -20.96 7.96 -2.02
C PRO A 384 -21.60 6.62 -2.36
N SER A 385 -22.83 6.67 -2.89
CA SER A 385 -23.58 5.47 -3.26
C SER A 385 -22.82 4.60 -4.25
N GLU A 386 -23.05 3.32 -4.10
CA GLU A 386 -22.63 2.30 -5.06
C GLU A 386 -23.37 2.44 -6.40
#